data_54c706eb196efa58c2f948581e8b0c20
#
_entry.id   54c706eb196efa58c2f948581e8b0c20
#
_cell.length_a   1.000
_cell.length_b   1.000
_cell.length_c   1.000
_cell.angle_alpha   90.00
_cell.angle_beta   90.00
_cell.angle_gamma   90.00
#
_symmetry.space_group_name_H-M   'P 1'
#
loop_
_entity.id
_entity.type
_entity.pdbx_description
1 polymer ?
#
loop_
_entity_poly.entity_id
_entity_poly.type
_entity_poly.pdbx_seq_one_letter_code
_entity_poly.pdbx_strand_id
1 'polypeptide(L)'
;APQRGTFRAVLADPPWCSQQTGRHGAAQHYRLMPLPRLRAMGEAVREITAPRSFCFVWVTTATVPQGIELLEAWGFRYTSFYFWAKPRFSMGHTFRNAGELLLLGVRGQGTRVAFRAQPNWGFHPLQEHSHKPEEIHQIVERLVGNGPFVELFARRAAPSHQHWDIWGDECASTISLARWGYRVPSDRQWPQAALAPADDEAATDAMDAAGEEGTS
;
A
#
# COMPACT_ATOMS: atom_id res chain seq x y z
N ALA A 1 -1.18 15.76 8.58
CA ALA A 1 -0.10 14.92 8.03
C ALA A 1 0.02 13.66 8.88
N PRO A 2 0.23 12.47 8.27
CA PRO A 2 0.44 11.26 9.04
C PRO A 2 1.67 11.46 9.94
N GLN A 3 1.55 11.06 11.21
CA GLN A 3 2.68 11.10 12.11
C GLN A 3 3.70 10.03 11.67
N ARG A 4 4.98 10.38 11.62
CA ARG A 4 6.06 9.44 11.26
C ARG A 4 6.03 8.20 12.16
N GLY A 5 6.17 7.03 11.55
CA GLY A 5 6.37 5.78 12.29
C GLY A 5 5.17 5.27 13.09
N THR A 6 3.94 5.63 12.71
CA THR A 6 2.75 5.31 13.52
C THR A 6 2.04 4.03 13.13
N PHE A 7 1.85 3.76 11.83
CA PHE A 7 1.00 2.66 11.41
C PHE A 7 1.62 1.29 11.70
N ARG A 8 0.87 0.46 12.41
CA ARG A 8 1.24 -0.92 12.72
C ARG A 8 0.96 -1.88 11.57
N ALA A 9 -0.02 -1.56 10.73
CA ALA A 9 -0.26 -2.31 9.51
C ALA A 9 -0.67 -1.40 8.36
N VAL A 10 -0.23 -1.80 7.17
CA VAL A 10 -0.64 -1.28 5.86
C VAL A 10 -1.40 -2.38 5.15
N LEU A 11 -2.58 -2.08 4.64
CA LEU A 11 -3.31 -2.87 3.66
C LEU A 11 -3.25 -2.11 2.33
N ALA A 12 -2.89 -2.77 1.24
CA ALA A 12 -2.76 -2.13 -0.07
C ALA A 12 -3.37 -2.97 -1.19
N ASP A 13 -4.14 -2.33 -2.06
CA ASP A 13 -4.64 -2.89 -3.32
C ASP A 13 -4.07 -2.09 -4.50
N PRO A 14 -2.77 -2.27 -4.84
CA PRO A 14 -2.13 -1.44 -5.84
C PRO A 14 -2.81 -1.55 -7.21
N PRO A 15 -2.97 -0.44 -7.96
CA PRO A 15 -3.54 -0.45 -9.29
C PRO A 15 -2.49 -0.99 -10.30
N TRP A 16 -2.28 -2.30 -10.28
CA TRP A 16 -1.27 -2.98 -11.08
C TRP A 16 -1.42 -2.68 -12.57
N CYS A 17 -0.34 -2.24 -13.19
CA CYS A 17 -0.23 -2.16 -14.63
C CYS A 17 0.00 -3.58 -15.17
N SER A 18 -1.08 -4.37 -15.29
CA SER A 18 -1.00 -5.68 -15.95
C SER A 18 -1.04 -5.48 -17.46
N GLN A 19 -0.25 -6.25 -18.22
CA GLN A 19 -0.26 -6.28 -19.68
C GLN A 19 -1.53 -6.95 -20.25
N GLN A 20 -2.65 -6.89 -19.53
CA GLN A 20 -3.91 -7.42 -20.04
C GLN A 20 -4.53 -6.44 -21.03
N THR A 21 -4.26 -6.68 -22.31
CA THR A 21 -4.76 -5.92 -23.47
C THR A 21 -6.20 -6.26 -23.87
N GLY A 22 -7.01 -6.88 -23.00
CA GLY A 22 -8.40 -7.27 -23.29
C GLY A 22 -9.39 -6.11 -23.15
N ARG A 23 -10.52 -6.16 -23.88
CA ARG A 23 -11.66 -5.22 -23.84
C ARG A 23 -12.25 -4.97 -22.44
N HIS A 24 -11.88 -5.78 -21.43
CA HIS A 24 -12.29 -5.68 -20.04
C HIS A 24 -11.12 -5.44 -19.07
N GLY A 25 -10.03 -4.85 -19.58
CA GLY A 25 -8.84 -4.55 -18.77
C GLY A 25 -9.08 -3.43 -17.75
N ALA A 26 -8.43 -3.52 -16.60
CA ALA A 26 -8.51 -2.56 -15.48
C ALA A 26 -8.23 -1.10 -15.91
N ALA A 27 -7.50 -0.87 -17.00
CA ALA A 27 -7.16 0.46 -17.53
C ALA A 27 -8.37 1.31 -17.94
N GLN A 28 -9.55 0.72 -18.13
CA GLN A 28 -10.77 1.45 -18.47
C GLN A 28 -11.47 2.06 -17.25
N HIS A 29 -11.12 1.65 -16.04
CA HIS A 29 -11.85 2.00 -14.83
C HIS A 29 -11.08 2.86 -13.84
N TYR A 30 -9.72 2.80 -13.83
CA TYR A 30 -8.89 3.58 -12.92
C TYR A 30 -7.45 3.76 -13.41
N ARG A 31 -6.77 4.73 -12.84
CA ARG A 31 -5.40 5.09 -13.20
C ARG A 31 -4.41 4.03 -12.74
N LEU A 32 -3.87 3.25 -13.68
CA LEU A 32 -2.85 2.24 -13.39
C LEU A 32 -1.52 2.89 -13.00
N MET A 33 -0.79 2.22 -12.10
CA MET A 33 0.54 2.67 -11.65
C MET A 33 1.59 1.63 -12.02
N PRO A 34 2.65 2.02 -12.77
CA PRO A 34 3.73 1.10 -13.12
C PRO A 34 4.53 0.68 -11.89
N LEU A 35 5.05 -0.56 -11.90
CA LEU A 35 5.79 -1.15 -10.78
C LEU A 35 6.95 -0.27 -10.27
N PRO A 36 7.78 0.37 -11.12
CA PRO A 36 8.82 1.27 -10.62
C PRO A 36 8.28 2.41 -9.75
N ARG A 37 7.12 2.97 -10.11
CA ARG A 37 6.48 4.03 -9.32
C ARG A 37 5.88 3.50 -8.01
N LEU A 38 5.30 2.29 -8.03
CA LEU A 38 4.84 1.61 -6.81
C LEU A 38 6.02 1.33 -5.85
N ARG A 39 7.16 0.87 -6.38
CA ARG A 39 8.38 0.64 -5.59
C ARG A 39 8.90 1.91 -4.95
N ALA A 40 8.93 3.02 -5.69
CA ALA A 40 9.37 4.32 -5.19
C ALA A 40 8.52 4.84 -4.02
N MET A 41 7.26 4.39 -3.84
CA MET A 41 6.47 4.68 -2.65
C MET A 41 7.08 4.12 -1.36
N GLY A 42 8.08 3.25 -1.46
CA GLY A 42 8.71 2.62 -0.30
C GLY A 42 9.25 3.60 0.72
N GLU A 43 9.73 4.77 0.31
CA GLU A 43 10.15 5.85 1.22
C GLU A 43 8.96 6.34 2.07
N ALA A 44 7.88 6.74 1.41
CA ALA A 44 6.66 7.18 2.09
C ALA A 44 6.12 6.11 3.04
N VAL A 45 6.01 4.86 2.57
CA VAL A 45 5.50 3.74 3.37
C VAL A 45 6.38 3.47 4.59
N ARG A 46 7.72 3.50 4.44
CA ARG A 46 8.64 3.33 5.57
C ARG A 46 8.54 4.45 6.60
N GLU A 47 8.30 5.67 6.16
CA GLU A 47 8.19 6.81 7.08
C GLU A 47 6.88 6.83 7.86
N ILE A 48 5.77 6.41 7.27
CA ILE A 48 4.48 6.39 7.97
C ILE A 48 4.29 5.14 8.83
N THR A 49 5.07 4.06 8.61
CA THR A 49 4.92 2.80 9.35
C THR A 49 5.85 2.70 10.55
N ALA A 50 5.38 2.03 11.60
CA ALA A 50 6.18 1.74 12.79
C ALA A 50 7.38 0.85 12.44
N PRO A 51 8.48 0.92 13.23
CA PRO A 51 9.66 0.06 13.02
C PRO A 51 9.34 -1.43 13.09
N ARG A 52 8.31 -1.82 13.85
CA ARG A 52 7.73 -3.17 13.90
C ARG A 52 6.31 -3.12 13.36
N SER A 53 6.14 -3.53 12.12
CA SER A 53 4.88 -3.38 11.39
C SER A 53 4.66 -4.51 10.39
N PHE A 54 3.45 -4.54 9.84
CA PHE A 54 2.99 -5.51 8.86
C PHE A 54 2.56 -4.79 7.60
N CYS A 55 2.71 -5.45 6.45
CA CYS A 55 2.18 -4.97 5.18
C CYS A 55 1.43 -6.10 4.48
N PHE A 56 0.21 -5.81 4.06
CA PHE A 56 -0.67 -6.73 3.35
C PHE A 56 -0.90 -6.16 1.95
N VAL A 57 -0.53 -6.93 0.91
CA VAL A 57 -0.63 -6.47 -0.49
C VAL A 57 -1.47 -7.44 -1.30
N TRP A 58 -2.55 -6.92 -1.88
CA TRP A 58 -3.38 -7.69 -2.79
C TRP A 58 -2.68 -7.91 -4.13
N VAL A 59 -2.71 -9.16 -4.58
CA VAL A 59 -2.19 -9.58 -5.87
C VAL A 59 -3.11 -10.59 -6.54
N THR A 60 -3.10 -10.59 -7.86
CA THR A 60 -3.61 -11.73 -8.64
C THR A 60 -2.52 -12.80 -8.75
N THR A 61 -2.88 -14.00 -9.19
CA THR A 61 -1.90 -15.07 -9.44
C THR A 61 -0.78 -14.66 -10.42
N ALA A 62 -1.10 -13.77 -11.36
CA ALA A 62 -0.14 -13.26 -12.35
C ALA A 62 0.83 -12.21 -11.76
N THR A 63 0.45 -11.52 -10.69
CA THR A 63 1.23 -10.41 -10.10
C THR A 63 1.91 -10.78 -8.77
N VAL A 64 1.91 -12.06 -8.39
CA VAL A 64 2.59 -12.54 -7.17
C VAL A 64 4.07 -12.13 -7.12
N PRO A 65 4.90 -12.35 -8.17
CA PRO A 65 6.30 -11.95 -8.14
C PRO A 65 6.48 -10.46 -7.90
N GLN A 66 5.68 -9.61 -8.59
CA GLN A 66 5.70 -8.17 -8.43
C GLN A 66 5.25 -7.73 -7.03
N GLY A 67 4.28 -8.45 -6.44
CA GLY A 67 3.84 -8.18 -5.07
C GLY A 67 4.91 -8.48 -4.03
N ILE A 68 5.69 -9.55 -4.20
CA ILE A 68 6.84 -9.87 -3.33
C ILE A 68 7.92 -8.80 -3.48
N GLU A 69 8.26 -8.44 -4.72
CA GLU A 69 9.22 -7.37 -5.02
C GLU A 69 8.77 -6.03 -4.41
N LEU A 70 7.47 -5.72 -4.45
CA LEU A 70 6.91 -4.52 -3.86
C LEU A 70 7.06 -4.50 -2.34
N LEU A 71 6.73 -5.60 -1.66
CA LEU A 71 6.93 -5.74 -0.21
C LEU A 71 8.38 -5.46 0.18
N GLU A 72 9.33 -6.04 -0.54
CA GLU A 72 10.77 -5.85 -0.29
C GLU A 72 11.19 -4.39 -0.53
N ALA A 73 10.74 -3.77 -1.61
CA ALA A 73 11.00 -2.36 -1.90
C ALA A 73 10.44 -1.42 -0.82
N TRP A 74 9.32 -1.80 -0.21
CA TRP A 74 8.71 -1.06 0.90
C TRP A 74 9.36 -1.37 2.26
N GLY A 75 10.33 -2.29 2.30
CA GLY A 75 11.09 -2.65 3.51
C GLY A 75 10.44 -3.73 4.35
N PHE A 76 9.57 -4.54 3.76
CA PHE A 76 8.91 -5.68 4.41
C PHE A 76 9.41 -6.99 3.80
N ARG A 77 9.79 -7.93 4.66
CA ARG A 77 10.14 -9.28 4.25
C ARG A 77 8.86 -10.10 4.08
N TYR A 78 8.64 -10.66 2.90
CA TYR A 78 7.53 -11.60 2.66
C TYR A 78 7.61 -12.80 3.62
N THR A 79 6.46 -13.21 4.16
CA THR A 79 6.38 -14.34 5.10
C THR A 79 5.30 -15.36 4.78
N SER A 80 4.17 -14.92 4.28
CA SER A 80 2.99 -15.77 4.06
C SER A 80 1.99 -15.06 3.15
N PHE A 81 0.89 -15.74 2.86
CA PHE A 81 -0.25 -15.15 2.15
C PHE A 81 -1.57 -15.64 2.74
N TYR A 82 -2.62 -14.89 2.45
CA TYR A 82 -4.01 -15.32 2.61
C TYR A 82 -4.65 -15.50 1.24
N PHE A 83 -5.38 -16.58 1.03
CA PHE A 83 -6.07 -16.87 -0.22
C PHE A 83 -7.57 -16.59 -0.08
N TRP A 84 -8.07 -15.60 -0.82
CA TRP A 84 -9.49 -15.38 -0.96
C TRP A 84 -10.04 -16.26 -2.07
N ALA A 85 -10.73 -17.35 -1.69
CA ALA A 85 -11.45 -18.20 -2.62
C ALA A 85 -12.76 -17.52 -3.05
N LYS A 86 -12.96 -17.45 -4.37
CA LYS A 86 -14.15 -16.82 -4.99
C LYS A 86 -15.16 -17.90 -5.39
N PRO A 87 -16.49 -17.60 -5.32
CA PRO A 87 -17.54 -18.55 -5.72
C PRO A 87 -17.59 -18.82 -7.23
N ARG A 88 -16.89 -18.00 -8.02
CA ARG A 88 -16.80 -18.12 -9.47
C ARG A 88 -15.36 -18.03 -9.92
N PHE A 89 -15.01 -18.80 -10.92
CA PHE A 89 -13.71 -18.70 -11.57
C PHE A 89 -13.77 -17.73 -12.76
N SER A 90 -12.64 -17.09 -13.02
CA SER A 90 -12.39 -16.22 -14.16
C SER A 90 -11.48 -16.86 -15.18
N MET A 91 -11.30 -16.21 -16.32
CA MET A 91 -10.40 -16.65 -17.36
C MET A 91 -8.95 -16.74 -16.87
N GLY A 92 -8.22 -17.73 -17.33
CA GLY A 92 -6.81 -17.91 -17.07
C GLY A 92 -6.18 -18.76 -18.19
N HIS A 93 -4.91 -18.57 -18.47
CA HIS A 93 -4.22 -19.29 -19.56
C HIS A 93 -4.03 -20.77 -19.26
N THR A 94 -3.62 -21.11 -18.03
CA THR A 94 -3.33 -22.48 -17.62
C THR A 94 -4.41 -23.02 -16.70
N PHE A 95 -4.64 -22.32 -15.59
CA PHE A 95 -5.71 -22.62 -14.66
C PHE A 95 -6.78 -21.54 -14.72
N ARG A 96 -8.01 -21.90 -14.43
CA ARG A 96 -9.08 -20.93 -14.17
C ARG A 96 -8.85 -20.28 -12.81
N ASN A 97 -8.78 -18.95 -12.76
CA ASN A 97 -8.53 -18.23 -11.53
C ASN A 97 -9.80 -18.21 -10.66
N ALA A 98 -9.73 -18.84 -9.50
CA ALA A 98 -10.82 -18.90 -8.54
C ALA A 98 -10.53 -18.09 -7.26
N GLY A 99 -9.60 -17.16 -7.31
CA GLY A 99 -9.28 -16.35 -6.14
C GLY A 99 -8.21 -15.31 -6.37
N GLU A 100 -7.92 -14.59 -5.31
CA GLU A 100 -6.82 -13.62 -5.22
C GLU A 100 -6.01 -13.88 -3.95
N LEU A 101 -4.78 -13.40 -3.92
CA LEU A 101 -3.89 -13.54 -2.77
C LEU A 101 -3.64 -12.19 -2.10
N LEU A 102 -3.63 -12.22 -0.78
CA LEU A 102 -3.18 -11.13 0.05
C LEU A 102 -1.82 -11.52 0.63
N LEU A 103 -0.75 -10.97 0.10
CA LEU A 103 0.61 -11.26 0.57
C LEU A 103 0.85 -10.56 1.89
N LEU A 104 1.51 -11.24 2.83
CA LEU A 104 1.91 -10.71 4.12
C LEU A 104 3.42 -10.48 4.15
N GLY A 105 3.82 -9.25 4.38
CA GLY A 105 5.17 -8.83 4.70
C GLY A 105 5.31 -8.37 6.16
N VAL A 106 6.47 -8.61 6.75
CA VAL A 106 6.80 -8.24 8.12
C VAL A 106 8.06 -7.40 8.16
N ARG A 107 8.04 -6.31 8.93
CA ARG A 107 9.16 -5.41 9.18
C ARG A 107 9.53 -5.38 10.66
N GLY A 108 10.84 -5.33 10.91
CA GLY A 108 11.39 -5.22 12.26
C GLY A 108 11.63 -6.54 12.96
N GLN A 109 12.74 -6.60 13.71
CA GLN A 109 13.11 -7.79 14.48
C GLN A 109 12.13 -8.00 15.63
N GLY A 110 11.71 -9.26 15.85
CA GLY A 110 10.78 -9.61 16.91
C GLY A 110 9.32 -9.24 16.68
N THR A 111 8.96 -8.77 15.47
CA THR A 111 7.55 -8.53 15.08
C THR A 111 6.81 -9.88 15.03
N ARG A 112 5.74 -9.98 15.80
CA ARG A 112 4.93 -11.21 15.91
C ARG A 112 3.46 -10.88 15.76
N VAL A 113 2.71 -11.79 15.12
CA VAL A 113 1.25 -11.72 15.07
C VAL A 113 0.65 -11.94 16.46
N ALA A 114 -0.44 -11.23 16.75
CA ALA A 114 -1.18 -11.34 18.02
C ALA A 114 -2.01 -12.63 18.07
N PHE A 115 -2.52 -13.07 16.93
CA PHE A 115 -3.34 -14.28 16.83
C PHE A 115 -2.77 -15.24 15.78
N ARG A 116 -2.51 -16.49 16.17
CA ARG A 116 -1.83 -17.50 15.33
C ARG A 116 -2.74 -18.57 14.73
N ALA A 117 -4.00 -18.61 15.15
CA ALA A 117 -4.95 -19.61 14.68
C ALA A 117 -5.82 -19.12 13.50
N GLN A 118 -5.42 -18.03 12.82
CA GLN A 118 -6.09 -17.56 11.63
C GLN A 118 -5.73 -18.46 10.44
N PRO A 119 -6.70 -19.16 9.81
CA PRO A 119 -6.48 -19.86 8.56
C PRO A 119 -5.98 -18.91 7.47
N ASN A 120 -5.11 -19.37 6.60
CA ASN A 120 -4.57 -18.58 5.50
C ASN A 120 -5.44 -18.62 4.23
N TRP A 121 -6.69 -18.96 4.37
CA TRP A 121 -7.68 -18.90 3.29
C TRP A 121 -9.08 -18.61 3.85
N GLY A 122 -9.95 -18.12 2.99
CA GLY A 122 -11.36 -17.94 3.30
C GLY A 122 -12.18 -17.82 2.04
N PHE A 123 -13.47 -18.12 2.21
CA PHE A 123 -14.48 -17.99 1.18
C PHE A 123 -15.36 -16.79 1.52
N HIS A 124 -15.25 -15.73 0.72
CA HIS A 124 -16.04 -14.52 0.90
C HIS A 124 -16.84 -14.25 -0.36
N PRO A 125 -18.10 -13.80 -0.24
CA PRO A 125 -18.94 -13.50 -1.38
C PRO A 125 -18.31 -12.39 -2.24
N LEU A 126 -18.55 -12.47 -3.55
CA LEU A 126 -18.21 -11.40 -4.46
C LEU A 126 -19.14 -10.22 -4.21
N GLN A 127 -18.56 -9.05 -4.10
CA GLN A 127 -19.27 -7.79 -4.12
C GLN A 127 -19.18 -7.17 -5.53
N GLU A 128 -19.35 -5.86 -5.65
CA GLU A 128 -19.19 -5.15 -6.91
C GLU A 128 -17.80 -5.34 -7.52
N HIS A 129 -17.64 -5.02 -8.81
CA HIS A 129 -16.37 -5.21 -9.53
C HIS A 129 -15.17 -4.65 -8.76
N SER A 130 -14.15 -5.50 -8.61
CA SER A 130 -12.86 -5.17 -7.94
C SER A 130 -12.94 -4.89 -6.44
N HIS A 131 -14.09 -5.03 -5.80
CA HIS A 131 -14.24 -4.82 -4.36
C HIS A 131 -13.67 -6.00 -3.58
N LYS A 132 -12.75 -5.71 -2.67
CA LYS A 132 -12.17 -6.71 -1.77
C LYS A 132 -13.11 -6.96 -0.58
N PRO A 133 -13.11 -8.18 0.00
CA PRO A 133 -13.95 -8.47 1.16
C PRO A 133 -13.62 -7.56 2.34
N GLU A 134 -14.63 -6.94 2.95
CA GLU A 134 -14.42 -6.09 4.14
C GLU A 134 -13.96 -6.89 5.36
N GLU A 135 -14.26 -8.19 5.41
CA GLU A 135 -13.80 -9.11 6.44
C GLU A 135 -12.26 -9.17 6.55
N ILE A 136 -11.56 -8.76 5.49
CA ILE A 136 -10.10 -8.69 5.51
C ILE A 136 -9.59 -7.69 6.55
N HIS A 137 -10.26 -6.57 6.75
CA HIS A 137 -9.90 -5.62 7.80
C HIS A 137 -9.92 -6.29 9.17
N GLN A 138 -10.96 -7.07 9.48
CA GLN A 138 -11.06 -7.83 10.74
C GLN A 138 -9.97 -8.89 10.86
N ILE A 139 -9.60 -9.55 9.76
CA ILE A 139 -8.51 -10.54 9.74
C ILE A 139 -7.17 -9.85 10.04
N VAL A 140 -6.92 -8.69 9.42
CA VAL A 140 -5.70 -7.88 9.67
C VAL A 140 -5.66 -7.43 11.12
N GLU A 141 -6.74 -6.87 11.66
CA GLU A 141 -6.85 -6.45 13.06
C GLU A 141 -6.58 -7.61 14.03
N ARG A 142 -7.18 -8.76 13.77
CA ARG A 142 -6.95 -9.96 14.59
C ARG A 142 -5.51 -10.42 14.58
N LEU A 143 -4.86 -10.40 13.39
CA LEU A 143 -3.47 -10.80 13.24
C LEU A 143 -2.50 -9.81 13.90
N VAL A 144 -2.75 -8.51 13.74
CA VAL A 144 -1.84 -7.44 14.18
C VAL A 144 -2.08 -7.07 15.65
N GLY A 145 -3.33 -7.19 16.11
CA GLY A 145 -3.79 -6.68 17.40
C GLY A 145 -4.11 -5.19 17.32
N ASN A 146 -3.46 -4.39 18.16
CA ASN A 146 -3.74 -2.95 18.20
C ASN A 146 -3.13 -2.20 17.00
N GLY A 147 -3.91 -1.23 16.46
CA GLY A 147 -3.49 -0.29 15.41
C GLY A 147 -2.44 0.73 15.86
N PRO A 148 -2.30 1.83 15.15
CA PRO A 148 -3.16 2.28 14.03
C PRO A 148 -2.91 1.52 12.72
N PHE A 149 -3.94 1.58 11.86
CA PHE A 149 -3.99 0.91 10.57
C PHE A 149 -4.19 1.91 9.44
N VAL A 150 -3.66 1.59 8.25
CA VAL A 150 -3.89 2.40 7.04
C VAL A 150 -4.16 1.50 5.84
N GLU A 151 -5.12 1.90 5.01
CA GLU A 151 -5.37 1.32 3.71
C GLU A 151 -4.87 2.28 2.62
N LEU A 152 -3.94 1.79 1.80
CA LEU A 152 -3.42 2.50 0.63
C LEU A 152 -4.14 2.02 -0.63
N PHE A 153 -4.38 2.95 -1.56
CA PHE A 153 -5.17 2.75 -2.77
C PHE A 153 -6.64 2.41 -2.45
N ALA A 154 -7.13 2.93 -1.30
CA ALA A 154 -8.51 2.79 -0.93
C ALA A 154 -9.43 3.45 -1.96
N ARG A 155 -10.49 2.77 -2.35
CA ARG A 155 -11.51 3.31 -3.26
C ARG A 155 -12.67 3.95 -2.49
N ARG A 156 -12.86 3.52 -1.24
CA ARG A 156 -13.87 4.02 -0.31
C ARG A 156 -13.46 3.72 1.12
N ALA A 157 -14.04 4.44 2.08
CA ALA A 157 -13.93 4.04 3.48
C ALA A 157 -14.77 2.78 3.72
N ALA A 158 -14.21 1.80 4.43
CA ALA A 158 -14.96 0.63 4.87
C ALA A 158 -15.94 1.05 5.99
N PRO A 159 -17.28 0.88 5.82
CA PRO A 159 -18.25 1.37 6.78
C PRO A 159 -18.07 0.83 8.21
N SER A 160 -17.63 -0.42 8.31
CA SER A 160 -17.40 -1.12 9.60
C SER A 160 -16.02 -0.85 10.20
N HIS A 161 -15.11 -0.16 9.51
CA HIS A 161 -13.72 0.06 9.90
C HIS A 161 -13.30 1.54 9.80
N GLN A 162 -14.17 2.44 10.28
CA GLN A 162 -13.96 3.90 10.21
C GLN A 162 -12.75 4.40 11.01
N HIS A 163 -12.15 3.56 11.86
CA HIS A 163 -10.92 3.85 12.59
C HIS A 163 -9.64 3.57 11.79
N TRP A 164 -9.77 3.08 10.56
CA TRP A 164 -8.66 2.97 9.63
C TRP A 164 -8.43 4.31 8.93
N ASP A 165 -7.17 4.69 8.85
CA ASP A 165 -6.78 5.75 7.92
C ASP A 165 -6.80 5.22 6.49
N ILE A 166 -7.16 6.08 5.53
CA ILE A 166 -7.26 5.71 4.12
C ILE A 166 -6.54 6.72 3.22
N TRP A 167 -5.98 6.20 2.13
CA TRP A 167 -5.39 7.00 1.06
C TRP A 167 -5.70 6.38 -0.30
N GLY A 168 -6.24 7.17 -1.23
CA GLY A 168 -6.59 6.71 -2.58
C GLY A 168 -7.24 7.79 -3.46
N ASP A 169 -7.29 7.52 -4.76
CA ASP A 169 -7.78 8.47 -5.76
C ASP A 169 -9.31 8.65 -5.74
N GLU A 170 -10.06 7.63 -5.30
CA GLU A 170 -11.53 7.58 -5.39
C GLU A 170 -12.22 7.84 -4.03
N CYS A 171 -11.46 8.15 -2.99
CA CYS A 171 -12.00 8.39 -1.64
C CYS A 171 -11.57 9.73 -1.04
N ALA A 172 -12.27 10.15 0.02
CA ALA A 172 -11.83 11.24 0.87
C ALA A 172 -10.70 10.74 1.78
N SER A 173 -9.44 10.84 1.33
CA SER A 173 -8.28 10.37 2.09
C SER A 173 -8.15 11.06 3.43
N THR A 174 -7.82 10.30 4.49
CA THR A 174 -7.57 10.83 5.84
C THR A 174 -6.10 11.15 6.08
N ILE A 175 -5.22 10.68 5.19
CA ILE A 175 -3.79 11.03 5.17
C ILE A 175 -3.40 11.55 3.80
N SER A 176 -2.26 12.24 3.72
CA SER A 176 -1.66 12.68 2.45
C SER A 176 -0.25 12.13 2.29
N LEU A 177 0.06 11.67 1.09
CA LEU A 177 1.40 11.27 0.66
C LEU A 177 1.99 12.27 -0.36
N ALA A 178 1.40 13.46 -0.48
CA ALA A 178 1.77 14.47 -1.48
C ALA A 178 3.22 14.95 -1.34
N ARG A 179 3.79 15.01 -0.13
CA ARG A 179 5.19 15.42 0.12
C ARG A 179 6.22 14.46 -0.51
N TRP A 180 5.83 13.20 -0.76
CA TRP A 180 6.65 12.22 -1.50
C TRP A 180 6.26 12.12 -2.98
N GLY A 181 5.49 13.09 -3.50
CA GLY A 181 5.08 13.14 -4.90
C GLY A 181 3.84 12.30 -5.26
N TYR A 182 3.15 11.74 -4.27
CA TYR A 182 1.93 10.93 -4.47
C TYR A 182 0.70 11.75 -4.08
N ARG A 183 0.19 12.51 -5.06
CA ARG A 183 -0.98 13.38 -4.88
C ARG A 183 -2.27 12.67 -5.29
N VAL A 184 -3.33 12.88 -4.50
CA VAL A 184 -4.69 12.42 -4.74
C VAL A 184 -5.68 13.60 -4.74
N PRO A 185 -6.88 13.47 -5.34
CA PRO A 185 -7.83 14.58 -5.44
C PRO A 185 -8.20 15.21 -4.10
N SER A 186 -8.28 14.42 -3.05
CA SER A 186 -8.61 14.87 -1.69
C SER A 186 -7.51 15.70 -1.03
N ASP A 187 -6.28 15.74 -1.58
CA ASP A 187 -5.20 16.60 -1.05
C ASP A 187 -5.55 18.09 -1.07
N ARG A 188 -6.53 18.51 -1.89
CA ARG A 188 -7.02 19.89 -1.95
C ARG A 188 -7.58 20.41 -0.62
N GLN A 189 -8.00 19.52 0.27
CA GLN A 189 -8.48 19.84 1.61
C GLN A 189 -7.36 20.16 2.62
N TRP A 190 -6.08 19.85 2.27
CA TRP A 190 -4.95 20.01 3.16
C TRP A 190 -4.25 21.36 2.94
N PRO A 191 -3.73 22.02 4.01
CA PRO A 191 -2.88 23.20 3.86
C PRO A 191 -1.68 22.90 2.95
N GLN A 192 -1.31 23.86 2.09
CA GLN A 192 -0.20 23.69 1.14
C GLN A 192 1.12 23.33 1.84
N ALA A 193 1.41 23.89 3.00
CA ALA A 193 2.57 23.56 3.81
C ALA A 193 2.64 22.08 4.22
N ALA A 194 1.49 21.42 4.40
CA ALA A 194 1.45 19.98 4.73
C ALA A 194 1.72 19.08 3.51
N LEU A 195 1.66 19.64 2.30
CA LEU A 195 1.86 18.95 1.03
C LEU A 195 3.23 19.20 0.41
N ALA A 196 4.02 20.12 0.98
CA ALA A 196 5.38 20.41 0.52
C ALA A 196 6.30 19.20 0.74
N PRO A 197 7.28 18.97 -0.15
CA PRO A 197 8.37 18.04 0.12
C PRO A 197 9.00 18.37 1.47
N ALA A 198 9.54 17.37 2.16
CA ALA A 198 10.43 17.65 3.29
C ALA A 198 11.65 18.39 2.69
N ASP A 199 11.88 19.63 3.11
CA ASP A 199 13.05 20.39 2.66
C ASP A 199 14.29 19.58 3.01
N ASP A 200 15.14 19.33 2.00
CA ASP A 200 16.52 18.92 2.20
C ASP A 200 17.29 20.14 2.77
N GLU A 201 17.14 20.40 4.07
CA GLU A 201 17.91 21.42 4.80
C GLU A 201 19.41 21.04 4.95
N ALA A 202 20.01 20.38 3.99
CA ALA A 202 21.41 19.96 4.08
C ALA A 202 22.27 20.15 2.81
N ALA A 203 21.78 20.84 1.79
CA ALA A 203 22.53 20.94 0.52
C ALA A 203 22.99 22.34 0.10
N THR A 204 22.71 23.40 0.86
CA THR A 204 23.06 24.78 0.45
C THR A 204 24.27 25.42 1.15
N ASP A 205 24.78 24.83 2.24
CA ASP A 205 25.94 25.43 2.96
C ASP A 205 27.32 24.96 2.48
N ALA A 206 27.42 24.10 1.45
CA ALA A 206 28.69 23.56 0.97
C ALA A 206 29.22 24.20 -0.33
N MET A 207 28.48 25.10 -0.98
CA MET A 207 28.89 25.69 -2.24
C MET A 207 29.43 27.13 -2.15
N ASP A 208 29.26 27.84 -1.04
CA ASP A 208 29.74 29.22 -0.88
C ASP A 208 31.13 29.33 -0.20
N ALA A 209 31.73 28.21 0.23
CA ALA A 209 33.06 28.22 0.89
C ALA A 209 34.25 27.90 -0.02
N ALA A 210 34.05 27.72 -1.33
CA ALA A 210 35.15 27.38 -2.28
C ALA A 210 35.48 28.47 -3.31
N GLY A 211 35.07 29.71 -3.09
CA GLY A 211 35.18 30.80 -4.07
C GLY A 211 36.15 31.96 -3.77
N GLU A 212 36.95 31.94 -2.70
CA GLU A 212 37.90 33.01 -2.42
C GLU A 212 39.27 32.49 -1.94
N GLU A 213 40.07 31.93 -2.83
CA GLU A 213 41.53 31.94 -2.71
C GLU A 213 42.16 31.74 -4.09
N GLY A 214 42.65 32.82 -4.67
CA GLY A 214 43.48 32.69 -5.85
C GLY A 214 43.62 33.92 -6.73
N THR A 215 44.10 35.06 -6.21
CA THR A 215 44.87 36.02 -7.01
C THR A 215 45.74 36.85 -6.10
N SER A 216 46.99 36.51 -6.06
CA SER A 216 48.16 37.40 -5.98
C SER A 216 49.41 36.64 -6.36
#